data_eea79f2794ab60abe859025a93818fd1
#
_entry.id   eea79f2794ab60abe859025a93818fd1
#
_cell.length_a   1.000
_cell.length_b   1.000
_cell.length_c   1.000
_cell.angle_alpha   90.00
_cell.angle_beta   90.00
_cell.angle_gamma   90.00
#
_symmetry.space_group_name_H-M   'P 1'
#
loop_
_entity.id
_entity.type
_entity.pdbx_description
1 polymer ?
#
loop_
_entity_poly.entity_id
_entity_poly.type
_entity_poly.pdbx_seq_one_letter_code
_entity_poly.pdbx_strand_id
1 'polypeptide(L)'
;VFQETDSGISSDGNFTLQQSGPFTLASIQGNYAIETSGVSGASLQVSTGQIGANGAGVITSGNIDTNTGGTLASGQAVTGAYTAPAATGRATLTLNSGAPNYAAYLVSPTQVYILGILPAQLAAGALLRQF
;
A
#
# COMPACT_ATOMS: atom_id res chain seq x y z
N VAL A 1 -16.47 4.31 9.88
CA VAL A 1 -16.96 4.43 8.49
C VAL A 1 -17.60 5.78 8.32
N PHE A 2 -17.31 6.46 7.24
CA PHE A 2 -17.99 7.67 6.81
C PHE A 2 -18.43 7.53 5.35
N GLN A 3 -19.48 8.23 4.99
CA GLN A 3 -19.99 8.26 3.63
C GLN A 3 -20.34 9.71 3.26
N GLU A 4 -19.91 10.14 2.09
CA GLU A 4 -20.32 11.40 1.50
C GLU A 4 -21.57 11.21 0.65
N THR A 5 -22.52 12.13 0.78
CA THR A 5 -23.83 12.04 0.13
C THR A 5 -24.16 13.25 -0.74
N ASP A 6 -23.16 14.09 -1.09
CA ASP A 6 -23.36 15.24 -1.93
C ASP A 6 -23.72 14.85 -3.37
N SER A 7 -24.50 15.70 -4.02
CA SER A 7 -24.95 15.46 -5.40
C SER A 7 -23.78 15.36 -6.37
N GLY A 8 -23.64 14.22 -7.02
CA GLY A 8 -22.60 13.96 -8.04
C GLY A 8 -21.25 13.49 -7.48
N ILE A 9 -21.12 13.37 -6.15
CA ILE A 9 -19.95 12.82 -5.48
C ILE A 9 -20.41 11.69 -4.55
N SER A 10 -19.76 10.56 -4.65
CA SER A 10 -19.95 9.45 -3.70
C SER A 10 -18.58 8.99 -3.22
N SER A 11 -18.35 9.10 -1.94
CA SER A 11 -17.15 8.58 -1.28
C SER A 11 -17.52 7.92 0.03
N ASP A 12 -16.78 6.89 0.37
CA ASP A 12 -16.87 6.19 1.65
C ASP A 12 -15.48 5.94 2.20
N GLY A 13 -15.42 5.71 3.50
CA GLY A 13 -14.13 5.46 4.14
C GLY A 13 -14.27 5.09 5.60
N ASN A 14 -13.14 4.91 6.23
CA ASN A 14 -13.06 4.63 7.65
C ASN A 14 -11.95 5.46 8.32
N PHE A 15 -12.08 5.62 9.62
CA PHE A 15 -11.04 6.14 10.49
C PHE A 15 -10.51 5.01 11.35
N THR A 16 -9.19 4.94 11.46
CA THR A 16 -8.52 4.01 12.37
C THR A 16 -7.59 4.80 13.27
N LEU A 17 -7.65 4.57 14.57
CA LEU A 17 -6.78 5.25 15.52
C LEU A 17 -5.32 4.85 15.24
N GLN A 18 -4.50 5.84 14.96
CA GLN A 18 -3.07 5.64 14.78
C GLN A 18 -2.39 5.41 16.13
N GLN A 19 -1.53 4.42 16.20
CA GLN A 19 -0.68 4.19 17.37
C GLN A 19 0.28 5.38 17.55
N SER A 20 0.57 5.75 18.78
CA SER A 20 1.55 6.80 19.05
C SER A 20 2.95 6.38 18.60
N GLY A 21 3.68 7.33 17.95
CA GLY A 21 5.08 7.14 17.55
C GLY A 21 6.06 7.06 18.73
N PRO A 22 7.37 6.99 18.47
CA PRO A 22 7.97 7.23 17.15
C PRO A 22 7.88 6.03 16.19
N PHE A 23 7.64 6.31 14.91
CA PHE A 23 7.76 5.33 13.84
C PHE A 23 9.18 5.35 13.26
N THR A 24 9.73 4.17 12.99
CA THR A 24 11.09 4.01 12.42
C THR A 24 11.05 3.02 11.26
N LEU A 25 12.18 2.83 10.58
CA LEU A 25 12.30 1.76 9.57
C LEU A 25 11.88 0.39 10.12
N ALA A 26 12.25 0.09 11.38
CA ALA A 26 11.91 -1.16 12.03
C ALA A 26 10.40 -1.31 12.35
N SER A 27 9.63 -0.24 12.25
CA SER A 27 8.17 -0.31 12.36
C SER A 27 7.52 -1.04 11.17
N ILE A 28 8.25 -1.18 10.05
CA ILE A 28 7.82 -1.96 8.89
C ILE A 28 8.78 -3.15 8.77
N GLN A 29 8.47 -4.22 9.48
CA GLN A 29 9.29 -5.44 9.49
C GLN A 29 8.41 -6.69 9.54
N GLY A 30 8.77 -7.70 8.72
CA GLY A 30 8.07 -8.97 8.61
C GLY A 30 7.31 -9.12 7.30
N ASN A 31 6.44 -10.11 7.24
CA ASN A 31 5.60 -10.37 6.08
C ASN A 31 4.28 -9.63 6.20
N TYR A 32 3.84 -9.05 5.10
CA TYR A 32 2.58 -8.33 4.99
C TYR A 32 1.76 -8.90 3.83
N ALA A 33 0.49 -9.14 4.07
CA ALA A 33 -0.48 -9.23 2.99
C ALA A 33 -0.69 -7.83 2.42
N ILE A 34 -0.70 -7.70 1.11
CA ILE A 34 -0.96 -6.45 0.39
C ILE A 34 -2.25 -6.60 -0.40
N GLU A 35 -3.07 -5.58 -0.38
CA GLU A 35 -4.21 -5.43 -1.28
C GLU A 35 -4.27 -4.00 -1.80
N THR A 36 -4.63 -3.85 -3.06
CA THR A 36 -4.93 -2.54 -3.66
C THR A 36 -6.10 -2.66 -4.62
N SER A 37 -6.86 -1.58 -4.72
CA SER A 37 -7.90 -1.41 -5.73
C SER A 37 -7.86 -0.01 -6.30
N GLY A 38 -8.25 0.12 -7.56
CA GLY A 38 -8.25 1.41 -8.24
C GLY A 38 -8.39 1.30 -9.75
N VAL A 39 -7.73 2.20 -10.47
CA VAL A 39 -7.71 2.21 -11.93
C VAL A 39 -6.27 2.36 -12.45
N SER A 40 -6.00 1.69 -13.55
CA SER A 40 -4.78 1.83 -14.34
C SER A 40 -5.18 2.27 -15.74
N GLY A 41 -4.90 3.53 -16.07
CA GLY A 41 -5.47 4.16 -17.27
C GLY A 41 -7.00 4.23 -17.19
N ALA A 42 -7.69 3.58 -18.12
CA ALA A 42 -9.16 3.52 -18.17
C ALA A 42 -9.74 2.21 -17.59
N SER A 43 -8.90 1.30 -17.08
CA SER A 43 -9.32 -0.03 -16.62
C SER A 43 -9.31 -0.12 -15.09
N LEU A 44 -10.30 -0.77 -14.53
CA LEU A 44 -10.29 -1.18 -13.12
C LEU A 44 -9.12 -2.12 -12.88
N GLN A 45 -8.42 -1.92 -11.76
CA GLN A 45 -7.31 -2.77 -11.34
C GLN A 45 -7.46 -3.16 -9.88
N VAL A 46 -7.26 -4.42 -9.61
CA VAL A 46 -7.18 -4.96 -8.25
C VAL A 46 -5.93 -5.82 -8.12
N SER A 47 -5.26 -5.74 -6.99
CA SER A 47 -4.08 -6.55 -6.73
C SER A 47 -4.14 -7.11 -5.31
N THR A 48 -3.61 -8.31 -5.14
CA THR A 48 -3.42 -8.92 -3.83
C THR A 48 -2.16 -9.76 -3.82
N GLY A 49 -1.57 -9.93 -2.67
CA GLY A 49 -0.34 -10.71 -2.56
C GLY A 49 0.32 -10.60 -1.20
N GLN A 50 1.62 -10.88 -1.19
CA GLN A 50 2.47 -10.80 -0.01
C GLN A 50 3.77 -10.09 -0.33
N ILE A 51 4.25 -9.29 0.62
CA ILE A 51 5.59 -8.69 0.58
C ILE A 51 6.32 -8.91 1.91
N GLY A 52 7.65 -9.05 1.85
CA GLY A 52 8.51 -9.16 3.02
C GLY A 52 9.38 -7.91 3.19
N ALA A 53 9.28 -7.27 4.35
CA ALA A 53 10.08 -6.09 4.73
C ALA A 53 11.12 -6.45 5.79
N ASN A 54 12.35 -5.95 5.62
CA ASN A 54 13.47 -6.32 6.50
C ASN A 54 13.67 -5.42 7.73
N GLY A 55 12.84 -4.39 7.91
CA GLY A 55 13.02 -3.42 9.01
C GLY A 55 14.13 -2.40 8.80
N ALA A 56 14.81 -2.43 7.65
CA ALA A 56 15.93 -1.56 7.31
C ALA A 56 15.74 -0.82 5.96
N GLY A 57 14.50 -0.69 5.50
CA GLY A 57 14.16 0.07 4.28
C GLY A 57 14.06 -0.76 3.01
N VAL A 58 14.15 -2.10 3.09
CA VAL A 58 14.12 -2.96 1.89
C VAL A 58 12.93 -3.92 1.93
N ILE A 59 12.22 -4.01 0.81
CA ILE A 59 11.30 -5.10 0.50
C ILE A 59 12.12 -6.19 -0.17
N THR A 60 12.39 -7.25 0.55
CA THR A 60 13.32 -8.31 0.15
C THR A 60 12.72 -9.29 -0.82
N SER A 61 11.41 -9.49 -0.74
CA SER A 61 10.69 -10.44 -1.58
C SER A 61 9.19 -10.13 -1.55
N GLY A 62 8.49 -10.59 -2.55
CA GLY A 62 7.03 -10.55 -2.59
C GLY A 62 6.52 -11.29 -3.81
N ASN A 63 5.23 -11.55 -3.79
CA ASN A 63 4.50 -12.14 -4.89
C ASN A 63 3.10 -11.53 -4.95
N ILE A 64 2.74 -10.96 -6.09
CA ILE A 64 1.49 -10.22 -6.26
C ILE A 64 0.76 -10.74 -7.50
N ASP A 65 -0.54 -10.96 -7.35
CA ASP A 65 -1.48 -11.18 -8.44
C ASP A 65 -2.21 -9.87 -8.73
N THR A 66 -2.35 -9.53 -10.00
CA THR A 66 -3.04 -8.32 -10.45
C THR A 66 -4.04 -8.66 -11.55
N ASN A 67 -5.25 -8.15 -11.41
CA ASN A 67 -6.26 -8.20 -12.46
C ASN A 67 -6.54 -6.79 -12.96
N THR A 68 -6.33 -6.56 -14.25
CA THR A 68 -6.59 -5.28 -14.90
C THR A 68 -7.61 -5.48 -16.01
N GLY A 69 -8.83 -4.94 -15.84
CA GLY A 69 -9.89 -5.05 -16.83
C GLY A 69 -10.28 -6.49 -17.21
N GLY A 70 -10.14 -7.44 -16.29
CA GLY A 70 -10.39 -8.87 -16.52
C GLY A 70 -9.15 -9.67 -16.94
N THR A 71 -8.02 -9.04 -17.20
CA THR A 71 -6.76 -9.73 -17.53
C THR A 71 -5.95 -9.98 -16.26
N LEU A 72 -5.69 -11.24 -15.95
CA LEU A 72 -4.92 -11.67 -14.79
C LEU A 72 -3.43 -11.76 -15.11
N ALA A 73 -2.60 -11.09 -14.30
CA ALA A 73 -1.16 -11.33 -14.19
C ALA A 73 -0.91 -11.96 -12.83
N SER A 74 -0.54 -13.24 -12.81
CA SER A 74 -0.40 -14.04 -11.60
C SER A 74 1.05 -14.27 -11.24
N GLY A 75 1.34 -14.37 -9.95
CA GLY A 75 2.65 -14.75 -9.44
C GLY A 75 3.77 -13.76 -9.75
N GLN A 76 3.47 -12.47 -9.84
CA GLN A 76 4.47 -11.45 -10.17
C GLN A 76 5.42 -11.24 -8.99
N ALA A 77 6.69 -11.60 -9.17
CA ALA A 77 7.72 -11.36 -8.17
C ALA A 77 7.92 -9.85 -7.92
N VAL A 78 8.03 -9.47 -6.67
CA VAL A 78 8.15 -8.08 -6.23
C VAL A 78 9.32 -7.92 -5.27
N THR A 79 10.13 -6.90 -5.50
CA THR A 79 11.13 -6.38 -4.57
C THR A 79 10.99 -4.86 -4.50
N GLY A 80 11.65 -4.21 -3.56
CA GLY A 80 11.56 -2.76 -3.49
C GLY A 80 12.23 -2.14 -2.28
N ALA A 81 11.81 -0.93 -1.96
CA ALA A 81 12.34 -0.17 -0.84
C ALA A 81 11.25 0.68 -0.19
N TYR A 82 11.49 1.10 1.04
CA TYR A 82 10.66 2.09 1.73
C TYR A 82 11.53 3.07 2.52
N THR A 83 11.04 4.28 2.67
CA THR A 83 11.74 5.32 3.44
C THR A 83 11.42 5.20 4.94
N ALA A 84 12.27 5.81 5.77
CA ALA A 84 11.96 5.99 7.18
C ALA A 84 10.66 6.81 7.33
N PRO A 85 9.71 6.34 8.15
CA PRO A 85 8.49 7.10 8.39
C PRO A 85 8.79 8.45 9.05
N ALA A 86 8.08 9.50 8.62
CA ALA A 86 8.05 10.78 9.31
C ALA A 86 7.33 10.66 10.67
N ALA A 87 7.37 11.71 11.49
CA ALA A 87 6.67 11.74 12.77
C ALA A 87 5.16 11.46 12.66
N THR A 88 4.56 11.79 11.51
CA THR A 88 3.15 11.50 11.19
C THR A 88 2.90 10.05 10.78
N GLY A 89 3.93 9.20 10.72
CA GLY A 89 3.84 7.84 10.20
C GLY A 89 3.88 7.75 8.67
N ARG A 90 4.07 8.86 7.95
CA ARG A 90 4.13 8.84 6.49
C ARG A 90 5.49 8.36 6.00
N ALA A 91 5.48 7.42 5.08
CA ALA A 91 6.63 6.90 4.34
C ALA A 91 6.35 6.88 2.83
N THR A 92 7.34 6.60 2.03
CA THR A 92 7.16 6.21 0.63
C THR A 92 7.54 4.74 0.44
N LEU A 93 6.83 4.06 -0.43
CA LEU A 93 7.07 2.68 -0.79
C LEU A 93 7.32 2.61 -2.30
N THR A 94 8.34 1.88 -2.68
CA THR A 94 8.71 1.61 -4.07
C THR A 94 8.61 0.10 -4.31
N LEU A 95 7.79 -0.32 -5.24
CA LEU A 95 7.68 -1.72 -5.67
C LEU A 95 8.03 -1.81 -7.15
N ASN A 96 9.01 -2.65 -7.49
CA ASN A 96 9.46 -2.95 -8.87
C ASN A 96 9.76 -1.72 -9.75
N SER A 97 10.07 -0.57 -9.16
CA SER A 97 10.38 0.64 -9.91
C SER A 97 11.56 1.39 -9.31
N GLY A 98 12.16 2.27 -10.09
CA GLY A 98 13.24 3.13 -9.63
C GLY A 98 12.78 4.38 -8.87
N ALA A 99 11.46 4.63 -8.80
CA ALA A 99 10.85 5.77 -8.12
C ALA A 99 9.74 5.31 -7.18
N PRO A 100 9.44 6.07 -6.11
CA PRO A 100 8.31 5.78 -5.23
C PRO A 100 7.00 5.71 -6.01
N ASN A 101 6.26 4.61 -5.83
CA ASN A 101 4.96 4.42 -6.47
C ASN A 101 3.79 4.40 -5.49
N TYR A 102 4.07 4.38 -4.18
CA TYR A 102 3.06 4.53 -3.15
C TYR A 102 3.49 5.51 -2.04
N ALA A 103 2.55 6.29 -1.55
CA ALA A 103 2.62 6.87 -0.21
C ALA A 103 2.06 5.84 0.78
N ALA A 104 2.73 5.68 1.91
CA ALA A 104 2.35 4.76 2.97
C ALA A 104 2.11 5.55 4.27
N TYR A 105 1.06 5.19 4.99
CA TYR A 105 0.73 5.76 6.30
C TYR A 105 0.60 4.65 7.32
N LEU A 106 1.53 4.60 8.26
CA LEU A 106 1.52 3.62 9.33
C LEU A 106 0.42 3.95 10.32
N VAL A 107 -0.49 3.02 10.50
CA VAL A 107 -1.45 3.02 11.62
C VAL A 107 -0.79 2.38 12.85
N SER A 108 -0.09 1.28 12.61
CA SER A 108 0.68 0.51 13.57
C SER A 108 1.72 -0.34 12.82
N PRO A 109 2.65 -1.03 13.50
CA PRO A 109 3.53 -2.01 12.86
C PRO A 109 2.80 -3.18 12.17
N THR A 110 1.51 -3.35 12.43
CA THR A 110 0.70 -4.43 11.85
C THR A 110 -0.24 -3.96 10.74
N GLN A 111 -0.41 -2.65 10.58
CA GLN A 111 -1.32 -2.08 9.58
C GLN A 111 -0.78 -0.80 8.97
N VAL A 112 -0.71 -0.75 7.65
CA VAL A 112 -0.25 0.41 6.87
C VAL A 112 -1.26 0.66 5.75
N TYR A 113 -1.76 1.88 5.63
CA TYR A 113 -2.53 2.29 4.45
C TYR A 113 -1.59 2.76 3.35
N ILE A 114 -1.92 2.43 2.11
CA ILE A 114 -1.13 2.83 0.93
C ILE A 114 -1.99 3.52 -0.11
N LEU A 115 -1.38 4.48 -0.78
CA LEU A 115 -2.00 5.25 -1.87
C LEU A 115 -1.02 5.31 -3.05
N GLY A 116 -1.45 4.93 -4.23
CA GLY A 116 -0.69 5.10 -5.47
C GLY A 116 -0.45 6.57 -5.78
N ILE A 117 0.79 6.93 -6.11
CA ILE A 117 1.20 8.33 -6.36
C ILE A 117 1.77 8.55 -7.75
N LEU A 118 1.75 7.54 -8.61
CA LEU A 118 2.14 7.70 -10.03
C LEU A 118 1.02 8.34 -10.84
N PRO A 119 1.35 9.17 -11.84
CA PRO A 119 0.37 9.67 -12.79
C PRO A 119 -0.41 8.53 -13.47
N ALA A 120 -1.70 8.74 -13.71
CA ALA A 120 -2.62 7.78 -14.34
C ALA A 120 -2.83 6.46 -13.57
N GLN A 121 -2.29 6.32 -12.38
CA GLN A 121 -2.54 5.21 -11.48
C GLN A 121 -3.24 5.70 -10.22
N LEU A 122 -4.53 5.50 -10.15
CA LEU A 122 -5.30 5.71 -8.93
C LEU A 122 -5.47 4.35 -8.25
N ALA A 123 -4.80 4.17 -7.13
CA ALA A 123 -4.89 2.94 -6.34
C ALA A 123 -4.86 3.27 -4.86
N ALA A 124 -5.67 2.61 -4.09
CA ALA A 124 -5.65 2.66 -2.62
C ALA A 124 -5.69 1.24 -2.07
N GLY A 125 -5.13 1.04 -0.89
CA GLY A 125 -5.10 -0.28 -0.27
C GLY A 125 -4.43 -0.31 1.08
N ALA A 126 -4.05 -1.50 1.51
CA ALA A 126 -3.44 -1.71 2.81
C ALA A 126 -2.36 -2.80 2.78
N LEU A 127 -1.45 -2.70 3.75
CA LEU A 127 -0.56 -3.77 4.16
C LEU A 127 -1.01 -4.24 5.54
N LEU A 128 -1.25 -5.53 5.67
CA LEU A 128 -1.62 -6.18 6.93
C LEU A 128 -0.56 -7.22 7.29
N ARG A 129 0.06 -7.05 8.47
CA ARG A 129 1.12 -7.95 8.91
C ARG A 129 0.59 -9.35 9.13
N GLN A 130 1.28 -10.31 8.57
CA GLN A 130 1.05 -11.73 8.79
C GLN A 130 1.85 -12.20 10.03
N PHE A 131 1.27 -13.07 10.78
CA PHE A 131 1.87 -13.65 11.99
C PHE A 131 2.26 -15.10 11.79
#